data_a4b4e67bac177d9a3c8737e37cfa1786
#
_entry.id   a4b4e67bac177d9a3c8737e37cfa1786
#
_cell.length_a   1.000
_cell.length_b   1.000
_cell.length_c   1.000
_cell.angle_alpha   90.00
_cell.angle_beta   90.00
_cell.angle_gamma   90.00
#
_symmetry.space_group_name_H-M   'P 1'
#
loop_
_entity.id
_entity.type
_entity.pdbx_description
1 polymer ?
#
loop_
_entity_poly.entity_id
_entity_poly.type
_entity_poly.pdbx_seq_one_letter_code
_entity_poly.pdbx_strand_id
1 'polypeptide(L)'
;MTKLNKKYVIGTHVMFFEIEMYKDFIDGLVNLLETVENKENVIRDLCLNLSQHLETIDTSQITENRIINKFNSGVSRIKELGYDVKTMQVEQDEFYLHTDYRRDLNYNYCKKVDYVMWGETDSFFPREAFHALESLSQYTDEQNTHRYIMCFADRKMW
;
A
#
# COMPACT_ATOMS: atom_id res chain seq x y z
N MET A 1 5.15 9.45 -18.37
CA MET A 1 5.77 9.13 -17.07
C MET A 1 5.73 10.38 -16.21
N THR A 2 5.52 10.22 -14.90
CA THR A 2 5.44 11.33 -13.94
C THR A 2 6.73 11.39 -13.14
N LYS A 3 7.43 12.52 -13.18
CA LYS A 3 8.57 12.79 -12.31
C LYS A 3 8.06 13.32 -10.98
N LEU A 4 8.43 12.65 -9.90
CA LEU A 4 8.01 13.02 -8.55
C LEU A 4 9.01 14.01 -7.94
N ASN A 5 8.49 15.13 -7.42
CA ASN A 5 9.28 16.10 -6.65
C ASN A 5 9.26 15.80 -5.15
N LYS A 6 8.29 15.03 -4.71
CA LYS A 6 8.09 14.61 -3.32
C LYS A 6 8.43 13.14 -3.13
N LYS A 7 8.68 12.77 -1.88
CA LYS A 7 8.89 11.37 -1.48
C LYS A 7 7.63 10.79 -0.90
N TYR A 8 7.33 9.57 -1.29
CA TYR A 8 6.11 8.84 -0.91
C TYR A 8 6.45 7.52 -0.25
N VAL A 9 5.66 7.11 0.72
CA VAL A 9 5.52 5.71 1.09
C VAL A 9 4.08 5.29 0.81
N ILE A 10 3.92 4.13 0.20
CA ILE A 10 2.60 3.51 0.02
C ILE A 10 2.59 2.24 0.87
N GLY A 11 1.81 2.26 1.94
CA GLY A 11 1.61 1.14 2.84
C GLY A 11 0.35 0.35 2.47
N THR A 12 0.44 -0.97 2.57
CA THR A 12 -0.70 -1.86 2.37
C THR A 12 -0.68 -2.96 3.41
N HIS A 13 -1.79 -3.09 4.12
CA HIS A 13 -2.04 -4.16 5.06
C HIS A 13 -2.97 -5.19 4.41
N VAL A 14 -2.48 -6.42 4.29
CA VAL A 14 -3.18 -7.52 3.63
C VAL A 14 -3.56 -8.54 4.68
N MET A 15 -4.84 -8.66 4.99
CA MET A 15 -5.34 -9.74 5.83
C MET A 15 -5.34 -11.05 5.03
N PHE A 16 -5.09 -12.16 5.71
CA PHE A 16 -5.01 -13.48 5.08
C PHE A 16 -6.27 -13.82 4.26
N PHE A 17 -7.45 -13.38 4.69
CA PHE A 17 -8.71 -13.62 3.99
C PHE A 17 -8.93 -12.72 2.77
N GLU A 18 -8.16 -11.65 2.64
CA GLU A 18 -8.19 -10.73 1.49
C GLU A 18 -7.26 -11.17 0.34
N ILE A 19 -6.53 -12.26 0.53
CA ILE A 19 -5.48 -12.68 -0.40
C ILE A 19 -5.98 -12.96 -1.82
N GLU A 20 -7.26 -13.26 -1.99
CA GLU A 20 -7.85 -13.46 -3.31
C GLU A 20 -8.01 -12.14 -4.07
N MET A 21 -8.31 -11.03 -3.38
CA MET A 21 -8.41 -9.68 -3.96
C MET A 21 -7.03 -9.05 -4.21
N TYR A 22 -6.03 -9.53 -3.49
CA TYR A 22 -4.66 -8.97 -3.53
C TYR A 22 -4.06 -8.96 -4.93
N LYS A 23 -4.39 -9.92 -5.79
CA LYS A 23 -3.89 -9.95 -7.17
C LYS A 23 -4.36 -8.72 -7.95
N ASP A 24 -5.64 -8.41 -7.89
CA ASP A 24 -6.24 -7.29 -8.64
C ASP A 24 -5.73 -5.94 -8.08
N PHE A 25 -5.58 -5.86 -6.76
CA PHE A 25 -4.92 -4.74 -6.12
C PHE A 25 -3.49 -4.53 -6.63
N ILE A 26 -2.67 -5.59 -6.70
CA ILE A 26 -1.31 -5.53 -7.23
C ILE A 26 -1.28 -5.14 -8.71
N ASP A 27 -2.22 -5.62 -9.52
CA ASP A 27 -2.32 -5.23 -10.92
C ASP A 27 -2.57 -3.71 -11.05
N GLY A 28 -3.49 -3.16 -10.26
CA GLY A 28 -3.74 -1.72 -10.21
C GLY A 28 -2.53 -0.92 -9.71
N LEU A 29 -1.88 -1.41 -8.67
CA LEU A 29 -0.68 -0.78 -8.12
C LEU A 29 0.49 -0.79 -9.11
N VAL A 30 0.74 -1.89 -9.79
CA VAL A 30 1.78 -2.01 -10.82
C VAL A 30 1.51 -0.99 -11.94
N ASN A 31 0.27 -0.88 -12.41
CA ASN A 31 -0.11 0.11 -13.43
C ASN A 31 0.17 1.56 -12.99
N LEU A 32 -0.04 1.87 -11.70
CA LEU A 32 0.33 3.19 -11.15
C LEU A 32 1.85 3.35 -11.11
N LEU A 33 2.58 2.36 -10.57
CA LEU A 33 4.02 2.43 -10.39
C LEU A 33 4.79 2.51 -11.71
N GLU A 34 4.28 1.92 -12.79
CA GLU A 34 4.85 2.06 -14.14
C GLU A 34 4.83 3.49 -14.67
N THR A 35 3.99 4.36 -14.11
CA THR A 35 3.93 5.77 -14.52
C THR A 35 5.04 6.62 -13.94
N VAL A 36 5.77 6.13 -12.93
CA VAL A 36 6.80 6.90 -12.19
C VAL A 36 8.15 6.83 -12.90
N GLU A 37 8.77 7.98 -13.08
CA GLU A 37 10.10 8.09 -13.68
C GLU A 37 11.22 7.82 -12.67
N ASN A 38 11.15 8.46 -11.50
CA ASN A 38 12.18 8.39 -10.45
C ASN A 38 11.70 7.54 -9.26
N LYS A 39 11.92 6.24 -9.38
CA LYS A 39 11.40 5.19 -8.48
C LYS A 39 11.91 5.30 -7.05
N GLU A 40 13.08 5.88 -6.86
CA GLU A 40 13.71 6.12 -5.56
C GLU A 40 12.89 7.05 -4.65
N ASN A 41 11.95 7.79 -5.23
CA ASN A 41 11.03 8.64 -4.49
C ASN A 41 9.79 7.90 -3.95
N VAL A 42 9.66 6.60 -4.23
CA VAL A 42 8.54 5.78 -3.76
C VAL A 42 9.03 4.55 -2.99
N ILE A 43 8.67 4.47 -1.73
CA ILE A 43 8.88 3.29 -0.89
C ILE A 43 7.57 2.49 -0.87
N ARG A 44 7.67 1.18 -1.00
CA ARG A 44 6.56 0.25 -0.83
C ARG A 44 6.72 -0.47 0.50
N ASP A 45 5.69 -0.40 1.33
CA ASP A 45 5.62 -1.11 2.60
C ASP A 45 4.40 -2.03 2.59
N LEU A 46 4.62 -3.33 2.74
CA LEU A 46 3.59 -4.35 2.62
C LEU A 46 3.59 -5.23 3.86
N CYS A 47 2.44 -5.32 4.52
CA CYS A 47 2.24 -6.19 5.67
C CYS A 47 1.29 -7.33 5.29
N LEU A 48 1.75 -8.58 5.44
CA LEU A 48 0.89 -9.75 5.43
C LEU A 48 0.48 -10.08 6.86
N ASN A 49 -0.80 -10.05 7.14
CA ASN A 49 -1.33 -10.39 8.46
C ASN A 49 -2.03 -11.74 8.44
N LEU A 50 -1.44 -12.72 9.13
CA LEU A 50 -1.96 -14.07 9.28
C LEU A 50 -2.77 -14.25 10.58
N SER A 51 -2.90 -13.19 11.40
CA SER A 51 -3.60 -13.23 12.69
C SER A 51 -5.01 -13.82 12.57
N GLN A 52 -5.32 -14.81 13.38
CA GLN A 52 -6.60 -15.52 13.41
C GLN A 52 -7.51 -15.08 14.55
N HIS A 53 -7.23 -13.96 15.19
CA HIS A 53 -8.08 -13.43 16.27
C HIS A 53 -9.45 -12.91 15.82
N LEU A 54 -9.74 -12.93 14.53
CA LEU A 54 -11.06 -12.66 13.96
C LEU A 54 -11.83 -13.97 13.87
N GLU A 55 -12.49 -14.35 14.93
CA GLU A 55 -13.17 -15.65 15.13
C GLU A 55 -14.33 -15.94 14.14
N THR A 56 -14.69 -15.01 13.29
CA THR A 56 -15.89 -15.13 12.43
C THR A 56 -15.60 -15.59 11.01
N ILE A 57 -14.34 -15.81 10.63
CA ILE A 57 -13.97 -16.15 9.26
C ILE A 57 -13.60 -17.63 9.17
N ASP A 58 -14.31 -18.36 8.32
CA ASP A 58 -13.96 -19.75 8.00
C ASP A 58 -12.67 -19.80 7.19
N THR A 59 -11.61 -20.24 7.83
CA THR A 59 -10.27 -20.38 7.24
C THR A 59 -9.96 -21.81 6.79
N SER A 60 -10.90 -22.72 6.91
CA SER A 60 -10.67 -24.17 6.69
C SER A 60 -10.17 -24.54 5.29
N GLN A 61 -10.37 -23.67 4.31
CA GLN A 61 -9.96 -23.89 2.92
C GLN A 61 -8.71 -23.10 2.51
N ILE A 62 -8.14 -22.29 3.40
CA ILE A 62 -7.01 -21.42 3.09
C ILE A 62 -5.75 -21.99 3.73
N THR A 63 -4.83 -22.50 2.92
CA THR A 63 -3.53 -22.94 3.43
C THR A 63 -2.57 -21.77 3.54
N GLU A 64 -1.86 -21.67 4.66
CA GLU A 64 -0.87 -20.62 4.90
C GLU A 64 0.15 -20.50 3.76
N ASN A 65 0.68 -21.60 3.28
CA ASN A 65 1.62 -21.61 2.17
C ASN A 65 1.06 -20.95 0.90
N ARG A 66 -0.23 -21.15 0.61
CA ARG A 66 -0.89 -20.51 -0.54
C ARG A 66 -0.96 -19.01 -0.38
N ILE A 67 -1.30 -18.54 0.83
CA ILE A 67 -1.36 -17.12 1.16
C ILE A 67 0.01 -16.46 0.98
N ILE A 68 1.03 -17.03 1.62
CA ILE A 68 2.41 -16.53 1.57
C ILE A 68 2.93 -16.50 0.13
N ASN A 69 2.68 -17.54 -0.65
CA ASN A 69 3.12 -17.60 -2.05
C ASN A 69 2.45 -16.53 -2.91
N LYS A 70 1.14 -16.29 -2.74
CA LYS A 70 0.43 -15.23 -3.46
C LYS A 70 0.97 -13.85 -3.08
N PHE A 71 1.15 -13.60 -1.78
CA PHE A 71 1.72 -12.34 -1.30
C PHE A 71 3.11 -12.10 -1.88
N ASN A 72 4.00 -13.09 -1.79
CA ASN A 72 5.36 -13.00 -2.31
C ASN A 72 5.42 -12.81 -3.83
N SER A 73 4.48 -13.39 -4.57
CA SER A 73 4.35 -13.15 -6.01
C SER A 73 4.07 -11.67 -6.32
N GLY A 74 3.18 -11.04 -5.58
CA GLY A 74 2.92 -9.60 -5.72
C GLY A 74 4.13 -8.74 -5.35
N VAL A 75 4.81 -9.09 -4.25
CA VAL A 75 6.07 -8.43 -3.83
C VAL A 75 7.12 -8.50 -4.94
N SER A 76 7.30 -9.69 -5.54
CA SER A 76 8.29 -9.90 -6.60
C SER A 76 8.01 -9.03 -7.82
N ARG A 77 6.76 -8.92 -8.25
CA ARG A 77 6.36 -8.05 -9.37
C ARG A 77 6.72 -6.58 -9.15
N ILE A 78 6.54 -6.07 -7.92
CA ILE A 78 6.90 -4.69 -7.59
C ILE A 78 8.43 -4.52 -7.58
N LYS A 79 9.17 -5.50 -7.05
CA LYS A 79 10.64 -5.51 -7.07
C LYS A 79 11.21 -5.56 -8.48
N GLU A 80 10.59 -6.32 -9.39
CA GLU A 80 10.97 -6.41 -10.81
C GLU A 80 10.84 -5.06 -11.52
N LEU A 81 9.93 -4.21 -11.09
CA LEU A 81 9.84 -2.82 -11.57
C LEU A 81 10.99 -1.93 -11.03
N GLY A 82 11.78 -2.41 -10.08
CA GLY A 82 12.93 -1.69 -9.52
C GLY A 82 12.61 -0.84 -8.27
N TYR A 83 11.49 -1.12 -7.58
CA TYR A 83 11.14 -0.42 -6.35
C TYR A 83 11.76 -1.05 -5.10
N ASP A 84 12.06 -0.21 -4.09
CA ASP A 84 12.36 -0.69 -2.74
C ASP A 84 11.06 -1.16 -2.06
N VAL A 85 11.03 -2.44 -1.69
CA VAL A 85 9.87 -3.06 -1.06
C VAL A 85 10.25 -3.57 0.32
N LYS A 86 9.66 -2.98 1.34
CA LYS A 86 9.70 -3.47 2.72
C LYS A 86 8.52 -4.41 2.94
N THR A 87 8.77 -5.52 3.61
CA THR A 87 7.73 -6.49 3.95
C THR A 87 7.74 -6.80 5.43
N MET A 88 6.57 -6.99 6.00
CA MET A 88 6.35 -7.48 7.36
C MET A 88 5.34 -8.63 7.30
N GLN A 89 5.50 -9.63 8.14
CA GLN A 89 4.54 -10.70 8.37
C GLN A 89 4.13 -10.69 9.84
N VAL A 90 2.84 -10.79 10.09
CA VAL A 90 2.26 -10.97 11.42
C VAL A 90 1.82 -12.43 11.52
N GLU A 91 2.25 -13.12 12.56
CA GLU A 91 1.98 -14.55 12.74
C GLU A 91 0.54 -14.80 13.23
N GLN A 92 0.10 -16.05 13.16
CA GLN A 92 -1.28 -16.44 13.43
C GLN A 92 -1.72 -16.16 14.88
N ASP A 93 -0.81 -16.25 15.84
CA ASP A 93 -1.04 -16.05 17.27
C ASP A 93 -0.80 -14.60 17.75
N GLU A 94 -0.36 -13.73 16.84
CA GLU A 94 -0.17 -12.32 17.14
C GLU A 94 -1.47 -11.53 17.01
N PHE A 95 -1.67 -10.57 17.89
CA PHE A 95 -2.78 -9.61 17.79
C PHE A 95 -2.26 -8.31 17.17
N TYR A 96 -2.61 -8.08 15.92
CA TYR A 96 -2.20 -6.90 15.19
C TYR A 96 -3.32 -6.44 14.25
N LEU A 97 -3.81 -5.23 14.46
CA LEU A 97 -4.93 -4.69 13.73
C LEU A 97 -4.45 -3.78 12.59
N HIS A 98 -5.34 -3.52 11.66
CA HIS A 98 -5.14 -2.56 10.58
C HIS A 98 -4.76 -1.15 11.11
N THR A 99 -5.37 -0.74 12.23
CA THR A 99 -5.05 0.52 12.90
C THR A 99 -3.63 0.55 13.46
N ASP A 100 -3.12 -0.59 13.93
CA ASP A 100 -1.73 -0.70 14.39
C ASP A 100 -0.76 -0.53 13.25
N TYR A 101 -1.03 -1.18 12.12
CA TYR A 101 -0.22 -1.02 10.92
C TYR A 101 -0.17 0.42 10.43
N ARG A 102 -1.32 1.10 10.35
CA ARG A 102 -1.37 2.52 9.95
C ARG A 102 -0.60 3.43 10.89
N ARG A 103 -0.71 3.20 12.20
CA ARG A 103 0.07 3.92 13.21
C ARG A 103 1.56 3.71 13.02
N ASP A 104 1.97 2.45 12.86
CA ASP A 104 3.38 2.09 12.73
C ASP A 104 3.98 2.58 11.41
N LEU A 105 3.23 2.54 10.32
CA LEU A 105 3.62 3.13 9.04
C LEU A 105 3.88 4.63 9.19
N ASN A 106 2.95 5.37 9.79
CA ASN A 106 3.13 6.80 10.04
C ASN A 106 4.36 7.06 10.91
N TYR A 107 4.53 6.33 12.01
CA TYR A 107 5.65 6.51 12.92
C TYR A 107 6.99 6.26 12.24
N ASN A 108 7.07 5.22 11.42
CA ASN A 108 8.31 4.82 10.76
C ASN A 108 8.72 5.76 9.61
N TYR A 109 7.75 6.44 8.98
CA TYR A 109 8.01 7.19 7.75
C TYR A 109 7.74 8.68 7.82
N CYS A 110 7.03 9.22 8.82
CA CYS A 110 6.65 10.63 8.89
C CYS A 110 7.81 11.65 8.83
N LYS A 111 9.06 11.20 9.11
CA LYS A 111 10.27 12.04 9.02
C LYS A 111 11.13 11.70 7.79
N LYS A 112 10.74 10.76 6.97
CA LYS A 112 11.54 10.22 5.85
C LYS A 112 10.93 10.53 4.49
N VAL A 113 9.62 10.76 4.46
CA VAL A 113 8.85 11.02 3.25
C VAL A 113 7.95 12.24 3.44
N ASP A 114 7.53 12.83 2.34
CA ASP A 114 6.59 13.96 2.34
C ASP A 114 5.14 13.48 2.49
N TYR A 115 4.83 12.30 1.94
CA TYR A 115 3.48 11.73 1.96
C TYR A 115 3.48 10.28 2.38
N VAL A 116 2.57 9.96 3.31
CA VAL A 116 2.22 8.59 3.67
C VAL A 116 0.87 8.28 3.03
N MET A 117 0.84 7.25 2.19
CA MET A 117 -0.35 6.77 1.51
C MET A 117 -0.74 5.40 2.05
N TRP A 118 -2.03 5.14 2.16
CA TRP A 118 -2.57 3.82 2.48
C TRP A 118 -3.38 3.31 1.29
N GLY A 119 -3.15 2.06 0.94
CA GLY A 119 -3.93 1.32 -0.04
C GLY A 119 -4.46 0.04 0.59
N GLU A 120 -5.76 -0.13 0.56
CA GLU A 120 -6.45 -1.34 0.99
C GLU A 120 -6.52 -2.32 -0.17
N THR A 121 -6.61 -3.62 0.11
CA THR A 121 -6.66 -4.66 -0.94
C THR A 121 -7.94 -4.63 -1.79
N ASP A 122 -8.98 -3.98 -1.30
CA ASP A 122 -10.25 -3.73 -2.00
C ASP A 122 -10.29 -2.36 -2.70
N SER A 123 -9.21 -1.60 -2.64
CA SER A 123 -9.11 -0.29 -3.27
C SER A 123 -8.33 -0.35 -4.59
N PHE A 124 -8.59 0.63 -5.44
CA PHE A 124 -7.95 0.75 -6.73
C PHE A 124 -7.20 2.08 -6.83
N PHE A 125 -5.91 2.02 -7.14
CA PHE A 125 -5.13 3.23 -7.41
C PHE A 125 -5.38 3.71 -8.85
N PRO A 126 -5.92 4.92 -9.04
CA PRO A 126 -6.00 5.50 -10.37
C PRO A 126 -4.57 5.76 -10.90
N ARG A 127 -4.39 5.51 -12.18
CA ARG A 127 -3.08 5.66 -12.85
C ARG A 127 -2.52 7.08 -12.72
N GLU A 128 -3.40 8.06 -12.58
CA GLU A 128 -3.10 9.49 -12.48
C GLU A 128 -2.85 9.96 -11.04
N ALA A 129 -2.89 9.05 -10.05
CA ALA A 129 -2.81 9.42 -8.63
C ALA A 129 -1.57 10.27 -8.30
N PHE A 130 -0.40 9.88 -8.78
CA PHE A 130 0.81 10.67 -8.55
C PHE A 130 0.80 12.03 -9.26
N HIS A 131 0.24 12.11 -10.45
CA HIS A 131 0.11 13.41 -11.14
C HIS A 131 -0.80 14.35 -10.35
N ALA A 132 -1.92 13.86 -9.84
CA ALA A 132 -2.83 14.65 -9.00
C ALA A 132 -2.15 15.09 -7.69
N LEU A 133 -1.39 14.19 -7.04
CA LEU A 133 -0.67 14.49 -5.81
C LEU A 133 0.42 15.55 -6.01
N GLU A 134 1.21 15.44 -7.06
CA GLU A 134 2.25 16.42 -7.37
C GLU A 134 1.64 17.81 -7.68
N SER A 135 0.53 17.86 -8.43
CA SER A 135 -0.18 19.11 -8.73
C SER A 135 -0.75 19.74 -7.46
N LEU A 136 -1.36 18.94 -6.57
CA LEU A 136 -1.86 19.44 -5.30
C LEU A 136 -0.72 19.89 -4.39
N SER A 137 0.39 19.17 -4.37
CA SER A 137 1.57 19.52 -3.59
C SER A 137 2.12 20.87 -4.00
N GLN A 138 2.25 21.12 -5.30
CA GLN A 138 2.68 22.43 -5.81
C GLN A 138 1.74 23.54 -5.34
N TYR A 139 0.43 23.35 -5.48
CA TYR A 139 -0.57 24.32 -5.04
C TYR A 139 -0.49 24.60 -3.53
N THR A 140 -0.34 23.56 -2.70
CA THR A 140 -0.26 23.69 -1.24
C THR A 140 1.05 24.35 -0.79
N ASP A 141 2.16 24.09 -1.48
CA ASP A 141 3.44 24.77 -1.23
C ASP A 141 3.33 26.27 -1.54
N GLU A 142 2.70 26.64 -2.66
CA GLU A 142 2.46 28.05 -3.03
C GLU A 142 1.56 28.78 -2.02
N GLN A 143 0.59 28.07 -1.41
CA GLN A 143 -0.29 28.61 -0.38
C GLN A 143 0.30 28.51 1.05
N ASN A 144 1.52 28.00 1.20
CA ASN A 144 2.17 27.71 2.49
C ASN A 144 1.32 26.81 3.42
N THR A 145 0.59 25.87 2.84
CA THR A 145 -0.29 24.92 3.55
C THR A 145 0.37 23.54 3.54
N HIS A 146 0.90 23.10 4.69
CA HIS A 146 1.71 21.88 4.78
C HIS A 146 1.02 20.71 5.51
N ARG A 147 -0.25 20.87 5.87
CA ARG A 147 -0.99 19.82 6.59
C ARG A 147 -2.36 19.63 5.95
N TYR A 148 -2.52 18.52 5.26
CA TYR A 148 -3.80 18.13 4.69
C TYR A 148 -3.88 16.61 4.54
N ILE A 149 -5.11 16.13 4.44
CA ILE A 149 -5.42 14.74 4.09
C ILE A 149 -6.13 14.77 2.75
N MET A 150 -5.67 13.96 1.80
CA MET A 150 -6.36 13.75 0.55
C MET A 150 -6.96 12.35 0.53
N CYS A 151 -8.25 12.27 0.26
CA CYS A 151 -8.93 11.01 -0.02
C CYS A 151 -9.24 10.95 -1.51
N PHE A 152 -8.81 9.89 -2.18
CA PHE A 152 -9.28 9.58 -3.51
C PHE A 152 -10.69 9.00 -3.42
N ALA A 153 -11.55 9.39 -4.37
CA ALA A 153 -12.89 8.83 -4.44
C ALA A 153 -12.78 7.31 -4.66
N ASP A 154 -13.33 6.56 -3.73
CA ASP A 154 -13.35 5.11 -3.81
C ASP A 154 -14.47 4.67 -4.78
N ARG A 155 -14.15 3.83 -5.75
CA ARG A 155 -15.16 3.10 -6.54
C ARG A 155 -15.33 1.76 -5.86
N LYS A 156 -16.49 1.55 -5.25
CA LYS A 156 -16.85 0.23 -4.74
C LYS A 156 -16.73 -0.79 -5.88
N MET A 157 -15.95 -1.84 -5.64
CA MET A 157 -15.75 -2.93 -6.61
C MET A 157 -16.86 -3.98 -6.57
N TRP A 158 -17.93 -3.75 -5.81
CA TRP A 158 -19.10 -4.61 -5.69
C TRP A 158 -20.41 -3.86 -5.98
#